data_c099cfb79dbb7b7499c9e357ea70d6b9
#
_entry.id   c099cfb79dbb7b7499c9e357ea70d6b9
#
_cell.length_a   1.000
_cell.length_b   1.000
_cell.length_c   1.000
_cell.angle_alpha   90.00
_cell.angle_beta   90.00
_cell.angle_gamma   90.00
#
_symmetry.space_group_name_H-M   'P 1'
#
loop_
_entity.id
_entity.type
_entity.pdbx_description
1 polymer ?
#
loop_
_entity_poly.entity_id
_entity_poly.type
_entity_poly.pdbx_seq_one_letter_code
_entity_poly.pdbx_strand_id
1 'polypeptide(L)'
;MVLSYAATNIAGREPHSRDGRSEKRTQVMMMDISRAYFNAKTSEEEPIYVQLPAELGAPPGMCGLLRRHMYGTRRAAEGWQDECSSTLVSLGFTQGAASPCVFNHQEKGIMVSVHGDDFTAAGPKRSLDWFERAMKEKYELTVGGRLGPGPQDDKEATVLNRVVRWTSRGLGDAAGRGP
;
A
#
# COMPACT_ATOMS: atom_id res chain seq x y z
N MET A 1 -15.35 3.57 -2.14
CA MET A 1 -15.36 4.98 -2.62
C MET A 1 -13.97 5.54 -2.88
N VAL A 2 -12.99 5.36 -1.98
CA VAL A 2 -11.62 5.90 -2.13
C VAL A 2 -10.84 5.24 -3.28
N LEU A 3 -10.97 3.93 -3.50
CA LEU A 3 -10.30 3.20 -4.59
C LEU A 3 -10.86 3.56 -5.97
N SER A 4 -12.16 3.74 -6.08
CA SER A 4 -12.79 4.19 -7.34
C SER A 4 -12.31 5.60 -7.69
N TYR A 5 -12.19 6.48 -6.70
CA TYR A 5 -11.68 7.85 -6.89
C TYR A 5 -10.18 7.86 -7.24
N ALA A 6 -9.35 7.06 -6.57
CA ALA A 6 -7.94 6.92 -6.91
C ALA A 6 -7.77 6.33 -8.31
N ALA A 7 -8.45 5.23 -8.63
CA ALA A 7 -8.36 4.57 -9.92
C ALA A 7 -8.84 5.49 -11.07
N THR A 8 -9.95 6.21 -10.88
CA THR A 8 -10.49 7.13 -11.91
C THR A 8 -9.60 8.35 -12.12
N ASN A 9 -9.02 8.92 -11.02
CA ASN A 9 -8.13 10.07 -11.14
C ASN A 9 -6.74 9.70 -11.66
N ILE A 10 -6.29 8.47 -11.45
CA ILE A 10 -5.01 7.96 -11.94
C ILE A 10 -5.11 7.69 -13.45
N ALA A 11 -6.18 7.06 -13.91
CA ALA A 11 -6.40 6.77 -15.33
C ALA A 11 -6.74 8.01 -16.17
N GLY A 12 -7.34 9.04 -15.56
CA GLY A 12 -7.78 10.26 -16.27
C GLY A 12 -6.74 11.38 -16.36
N ARG A 13 -5.61 11.29 -15.68
CA ARG A 13 -4.51 12.24 -15.83
C ARG A 13 -3.51 11.76 -16.87
N GLU A 14 -3.80 11.98 -18.14
CA GLU A 14 -2.78 12.04 -19.17
C GLU A 14 -1.80 13.16 -18.78
N PRO A 15 -0.52 12.85 -18.48
CA PRO A 15 0.46 13.92 -18.34
C PRO A 15 0.64 14.54 -19.71
N HIS A 16 0.31 15.82 -19.85
CA HIS A 16 0.60 16.60 -21.04
C HIS A 16 2.12 16.65 -21.26
N SER A 17 2.66 15.67 -21.93
CA SER A 17 4.03 15.68 -22.44
C SER A 17 4.01 16.35 -23.80
N ARG A 18 4.61 17.53 -23.90
CA ARG A 18 4.86 18.24 -25.17
C ARG A 18 5.89 17.54 -26.06
N ASP A 19 6.45 16.44 -25.62
CA ASP A 19 7.44 15.66 -26.38
C ASP A 19 6.80 14.36 -26.85
N GLY A 20 6.63 14.23 -28.17
CA GLY A 20 5.96 13.13 -28.86
C GLY A 20 6.64 11.76 -28.77
N ARG A 21 7.25 11.41 -27.64
CA ARG A 21 7.76 10.08 -27.32
C ARG A 21 6.78 9.36 -26.40
N SER A 22 5.97 8.55 -27.05
CA SER A 22 5.24 7.38 -26.51
C SER A 22 5.95 6.76 -25.31
N GLU A 23 5.13 6.43 -24.27
CA GLU A 23 5.32 5.38 -23.28
C GLU A 23 5.34 5.81 -21.81
N LYS A 24 4.42 6.65 -21.43
CA LYS A 24 3.98 6.66 -20.03
C LYS A 24 2.69 5.83 -19.90
N ARG A 25 2.77 4.56 -20.31
CA ARG A 25 1.68 3.61 -20.02
C ARG A 25 1.55 3.47 -18.52
N THR A 26 0.54 4.12 -17.96
CA THR A 26 0.21 3.99 -16.55
C THR A 26 -0.23 2.56 -16.29
N GLN A 27 0.33 1.94 -15.25
CA GLN A 27 -0.10 0.65 -14.72
C GLN A 27 -0.64 0.86 -13.30
N VAL A 28 -1.40 -0.09 -12.81
CA VAL A 28 -1.82 -0.17 -11.41
C VAL A 28 -1.22 -1.44 -10.82
N MET A 29 -0.49 -1.29 -9.73
CA MET A 29 0.17 -2.37 -9.01
C MET A 29 -0.48 -2.52 -7.64
N MET A 30 -0.80 -3.75 -7.26
CA MET A 30 -1.27 -4.11 -5.93
C MET A 30 -0.15 -4.78 -5.16
N MET A 31 0.03 -4.39 -3.90
CA MET A 31 0.99 -4.97 -2.99
C MET A 31 0.33 -5.18 -1.62
N ASP A 32 0.69 -6.27 -0.97
CA ASP A 32 0.30 -6.62 0.39
C ASP A 32 1.55 -6.71 1.27
N ILE A 33 1.57 -5.98 2.37
CA ILE A 33 2.68 -5.98 3.32
C ILE A 33 2.47 -7.09 4.35
N SER A 34 3.34 -8.08 4.31
CA SER A 34 3.30 -9.20 5.24
C SER A 34 3.49 -8.72 6.68
N ARG A 35 2.57 -9.13 7.56
CA ARG A 35 2.68 -8.85 9.00
C ARG A 35 2.90 -7.37 9.33
N ALA A 36 2.14 -6.48 8.69
CA ALA A 36 2.30 -5.03 8.71
C ALA A 36 2.57 -4.46 10.13
N TYR A 37 1.77 -4.83 11.13
CA TYR A 37 1.89 -4.29 12.49
C TYR A 37 3.22 -4.63 13.17
N PHE A 38 3.83 -5.78 12.85
CA PHE A 38 5.15 -6.14 13.38
C PHE A 38 6.29 -5.28 12.83
N ASN A 39 6.04 -4.47 11.81
CA ASN A 39 7.04 -3.52 11.29
C ASN A 39 7.08 -2.21 12.10
N ALA A 40 6.00 -1.87 12.82
CA ALA A 40 5.92 -0.65 13.61
C ALA A 40 6.43 -0.86 15.05
N LYS A 41 7.27 0.07 15.53
CA LYS A 41 7.78 0.06 16.91
C LYS A 41 6.70 0.53 17.87
N THR A 42 6.67 -0.07 19.08
CA THR A 42 5.86 0.44 20.19
C THR A 42 6.50 1.71 20.78
N SER A 43 5.67 2.57 21.40
CA SER A 43 6.16 3.72 22.17
C SER A 43 6.85 3.27 23.46
N GLU A 44 7.92 3.95 23.83
CA GLU A 44 8.56 3.77 25.13
C GLU A 44 7.76 4.46 26.26
N GLU A 45 6.97 5.49 25.93
CA GLU A 45 6.13 6.21 26.89
C GLU A 45 4.87 5.41 27.26
N GLU A 46 4.39 4.55 26.37
CA GLU A 46 3.23 3.68 26.58
C GLU A 46 3.60 2.20 26.33
N PRO A 47 4.34 1.57 27.24
CA PRO A 47 4.81 0.21 27.05
C PRO A 47 3.64 -0.80 27.07
N ILE A 48 3.70 -1.76 26.15
CA ILE A 48 2.70 -2.82 26.03
C ILE A 48 3.29 -4.10 26.61
N TYR A 49 2.65 -4.61 27.66
CA TYR A 49 3.02 -5.88 28.26
C TYR A 49 2.03 -6.98 27.87
N VAL A 50 2.56 -8.16 27.60
CA VAL A 50 1.77 -9.34 27.24
C VAL A 50 2.07 -10.50 28.18
N GLN A 51 1.08 -11.32 28.41
CA GLN A 51 1.28 -12.57 29.11
C GLN A 51 2.13 -13.51 28.27
N LEU A 52 3.16 -14.09 28.87
CA LEU A 52 4.00 -15.06 28.19
C LEU A 52 3.27 -16.41 28.06
N PRO A 53 3.38 -17.09 26.89
CA PRO A 53 2.89 -18.45 26.75
C PRO A 53 3.54 -19.40 27.74
N ALA A 54 2.77 -20.37 28.23
CA ALA A 54 3.26 -21.34 29.25
C ALA A 54 4.44 -22.17 28.71
N GLU A 55 4.51 -22.37 27.40
CA GLU A 55 5.55 -23.14 26.71
C GLU A 55 6.93 -22.49 26.82
N LEU A 56 7.01 -21.21 27.12
CA LEU A 56 8.28 -20.51 27.36
C LEU A 56 8.90 -20.84 28.72
N GLY A 57 8.17 -21.52 29.61
CA GLY A 57 8.66 -21.88 30.94
C GLY A 57 9.08 -20.67 31.79
N ALA A 58 8.52 -19.51 31.55
CA ALA A 58 8.87 -18.28 32.26
C ALA A 58 8.43 -18.38 33.74
N PRO A 59 9.21 -17.83 34.69
CA PRO A 59 8.84 -17.79 36.10
C PRO A 59 7.47 -17.12 36.30
N PRO A 60 6.72 -17.52 37.34
CA PRO A 60 5.45 -16.88 37.71
C PRO A 60 5.60 -15.37 37.91
N GLY A 61 4.66 -14.58 37.38
CA GLY A 61 4.66 -13.12 37.49
C GLY A 61 5.49 -12.38 36.44
N MET A 62 6.18 -13.10 35.55
CA MET A 62 6.85 -12.47 34.43
C MET A 62 5.88 -12.19 33.28
N CYS A 63 6.11 -11.07 32.58
CA CYS A 63 5.42 -10.67 31.36
C CYS A 63 6.44 -10.29 30.26
N GLY A 64 6.00 -10.32 29.01
CA GLY A 64 6.79 -9.88 27.88
C GLY A 64 6.53 -8.41 27.57
N LEU A 65 7.58 -7.62 27.33
CA LEU A 65 7.46 -6.27 26.79
C LEU A 65 7.50 -6.31 25.27
N LEU A 66 6.43 -5.86 24.63
CA LEU A 66 6.41 -5.74 23.16
C LEU A 66 7.31 -4.57 22.70
N ARG A 67 8.25 -4.88 21.83
CA ARG A 67 9.09 -3.88 21.16
C ARG A 67 8.49 -3.42 19.82
N ARG A 68 7.54 -4.18 19.30
CA ARG A 68 6.79 -3.89 18.08
C ARG A 68 5.32 -4.14 18.30
N HIS A 69 4.48 -3.46 17.55
CA HIS A 69 3.04 -3.69 17.59
C HIS A 69 2.69 -5.10 17.14
N MET A 70 1.59 -5.60 17.65
CA MET A 70 1.06 -6.94 17.35
C MET A 70 -0.44 -6.83 17.08
N TYR A 71 -0.96 -7.72 16.23
CA TYR A 71 -2.40 -7.82 15.99
C TYR A 71 -3.14 -7.98 17.33
N GLY A 72 -4.25 -7.27 17.50
CA GLY A 72 -5.05 -7.25 18.71
C GLY A 72 -4.59 -6.22 19.76
N THR A 73 -3.45 -5.56 19.60
CA THR A 73 -3.08 -4.45 20.49
C THR A 73 -3.77 -3.15 20.06
N ARG A 74 -4.17 -2.34 21.07
CA ARG A 74 -5.06 -1.17 20.88
C ARG A 74 -4.54 -0.16 19.84
N ARG A 75 -3.24 0.08 19.80
CA ARG A 75 -2.61 1.11 18.94
C ARG A 75 -1.87 0.53 17.73
N ALA A 76 -2.05 -0.77 17.44
CA ALA A 76 -1.30 -1.40 16.35
C ALA A 76 -1.56 -0.76 14.98
N ALA A 77 -2.81 -0.43 14.70
CA ALA A 77 -3.20 0.18 13.42
C ALA A 77 -2.63 1.60 13.28
N GLU A 78 -2.68 2.40 14.36
CA GLU A 78 -2.10 3.76 14.42
C GLU A 78 -0.59 3.69 14.22
N GLY A 79 0.11 2.86 15.02
CA GLY A 79 1.56 2.70 14.90
C GLY A 79 2.00 2.24 13.52
N TRP A 80 1.25 1.35 12.87
CA TRP A 80 1.52 0.96 11.50
C TRP A 80 1.29 2.10 10.51
N GLN A 81 0.21 2.86 10.67
CA GLN A 81 -0.08 4.02 9.83
C GLN A 81 1.05 5.06 9.90
N ASP A 82 1.58 5.34 11.09
CA ASP A 82 2.69 6.27 11.29
C ASP A 82 3.98 5.75 10.66
N GLU A 83 4.32 4.47 10.85
CA GLU A 83 5.48 3.81 10.24
C GLU A 83 5.40 3.85 8.71
N CYS A 84 4.24 3.48 8.15
CA CYS A 84 3.99 3.50 6.73
C CYS A 84 4.10 4.92 6.14
N SER A 85 3.45 5.90 6.77
CA SER A 85 3.48 7.30 6.34
C SER A 85 4.90 7.86 6.36
N SER A 86 5.65 7.63 7.44
CA SER A 86 7.03 8.04 7.57
C SER A 86 7.92 7.43 6.48
N THR A 87 7.68 6.15 6.16
CA THR A 87 8.39 5.45 5.09
C THR A 87 8.11 6.08 3.73
N LEU A 88 6.85 6.29 3.38
CA LEU A 88 6.48 6.89 2.10
C LEU A 88 7.02 8.32 1.98
N VAL A 89 6.96 9.11 3.05
CA VAL A 89 7.53 10.47 3.08
C VAL A 89 9.06 10.41 2.88
N SER A 90 9.76 9.48 3.52
CA SER A 90 11.21 9.30 3.33
C SER A 90 11.61 8.91 1.91
N LEU A 91 10.69 8.26 1.17
CA LEU A 91 10.84 7.92 -0.24
C LEU A 91 10.48 9.09 -1.19
N GLY A 92 10.10 10.26 -0.66
CA GLY A 92 9.78 11.46 -1.43
C GLY A 92 8.30 11.60 -1.80
N PHE A 93 7.41 10.82 -1.18
CA PHE A 93 5.99 11.02 -1.35
C PHE A 93 5.46 12.16 -0.47
N THR A 94 4.45 12.85 -0.96
CA THR A 94 3.67 13.82 -0.19
C THR A 94 2.32 13.20 0.16
N GLN A 95 1.95 13.25 1.44
CA GLN A 95 0.65 12.77 1.92
C GLN A 95 -0.46 13.75 1.55
N GLY A 96 -1.60 13.25 1.12
CA GLY A 96 -2.75 14.05 0.74
C GLY A 96 -3.43 14.70 1.96
N ALA A 97 -3.59 16.03 1.92
CA ALA A 97 -4.23 16.77 3.02
C ALA A 97 -5.71 16.38 3.22
N ALA A 98 -6.44 16.17 2.13
CA ALA A 98 -7.86 15.80 2.17
C ALA A 98 -8.09 14.29 2.36
N SER A 99 -7.07 13.47 2.14
CA SER A 99 -7.15 12.01 2.21
C SER A 99 -5.81 11.45 2.68
N PRO A 100 -5.62 11.28 4.00
CA PRO A 100 -4.35 10.87 4.59
C PRO A 100 -3.84 9.49 4.14
N CYS A 101 -4.71 8.65 3.57
CA CYS A 101 -4.34 7.35 3.02
C CYS A 101 -3.84 7.43 1.57
N VAL A 102 -3.78 8.62 0.95
CA VAL A 102 -3.31 8.82 -0.42
C VAL A 102 -1.99 9.58 -0.40
N PHE A 103 -1.03 9.07 -1.14
CA PHE A 103 0.32 9.63 -1.25
C PHE A 103 0.67 9.87 -2.72
N ASN A 104 1.37 10.94 -3.01
CA ASN A 104 1.79 11.32 -4.35
C ASN A 104 3.28 11.60 -4.43
N HIS A 105 3.96 10.96 -5.37
CA HIS A 105 5.36 11.28 -5.72
C HIS A 105 5.39 12.03 -7.04
N GLN A 106 5.51 13.34 -6.97
CA GLN A 106 5.36 14.21 -8.13
C GLN A 106 6.39 13.92 -9.23
N GLU A 107 7.68 13.80 -8.88
CA GLU A 107 8.75 13.58 -9.86
C GLU A 107 8.63 12.22 -10.58
N LYS A 108 8.22 11.17 -9.88
CA LYS A 108 8.06 9.83 -10.46
C LYS A 108 6.68 9.60 -11.06
N GLY A 109 5.74 10.51 -10.82
CA GLY A 109 4.36 10.39 -11.28
C GLY A 109 3.65 9.16 -10.70
N ILE A 110 3.92 8.82 -9.44
CA ILE A 110 3.27 7.70 -8.73
C ILE A 110 2.25 8.26 -7.75
N MET A 111 1.07 7.67 -7.74
CA MET A 111 0.09 7.85 -6.67
C MET A 111 -0.12 6.52 -5.97
N VAL A 112 -0.15 6.53 -4.64
CA VAL A 112 -0.36 5.35 -3.81
C VAL A 112 -1.57 5.58 -2.91
N SER A 113 -2.44 4.59 -2.82
CA SER A 113 -3.48 4.50 -1.80
C SER A 113 -3.13 3.36 -0.85
N VAL A 114 -3.20 3.62 0.44
CA VAL A 114 -2.89 2.67 1.52
C VAL A 114 -4.17 2.34 2.27
N HIS A 115 -4.44 1.05 2.49
CA HIS A 115 -5.56 0.59 3.29
C HIS A 115 -5.11 -0.59 4.17
N GLY A 116 -4.74 -0.28 5.40
CA GLY A 116 -4.11 -1.29 6.27
C GLY A 116 -2.77 -1.74 5.71
N ASP A 117 -2.65 -3.02 5.39
CA ASP A 117 -1.52 -3.69 4.75
C ASP A 117 -1.57 -3.67 3.21
N ASP A 118 -2.73 -3.33 2.62
CA ASP A 118 -2.93 -3.25 1.18
C ASP A 118 -2.48 -1.91 0.59
N PHE A 119 -1.63 -1.97 -0.43
CA PHE A 119 -1.17 -0.82 -1.20
C PHE A 119 -1.63 -0.94 -2.65
N THR A 120 -2.27 0.09 -3.14
CA THR A 120 -2.59 0.24 -4.56
C THR A 120 -1.80 1.42 -5.12
N ALA A 121 -0.83 1.14 -5.98
CA ALA A 121 0.04 2.13 -6.59
C ALA A 121 -0.24 2.26 -8.08
N ALA A 122 -0.32 3.48 -8.59
CA ALA A 122 -0.46 3.73 -10.01
C ALA A 122 0.58 4.71 -10.51
N GLY A 123 1.11 4.45 -11.70
CA GLY A 123 2.14 5.26 -12.32
C GLY A 123 2.79 4.58 -13.51
N PRO A 124 3.83 5.20 -14.09
CA PRO A 124 4.62 4.60 -15.16
C PRO A 124 5.32 3.32 -14.69
N LYS A 125 5.41 2.31 -15.57
CA LYS A 125 6.03 1.01 -15.25
C LYS A 125 7.38 1.14 -14.52
N ARG A 126 8.31 1.95 -15.07
CA ARG A 126 9.65 2.15 -14.48
C ARG A 126 9.60 2.72 -13.05
N SER A 127 8.65 3.62 -12.81
CA SER A 127 8.45 4.22 -11.49
C SER A 127 7.88 3.21 -10.50
N LEU A 128 6.93 2.37 -10.94
CA LEU A 128 6.40 1.28 -10.13
C LEU A 128 7.46 0.21 -9.83
N ASP A 129 8.33 -0.12 -10.80
CA ASP A 129 9.47 -1.03 -10.59
C ASP A 129 10.46 -0.50 -9.53
N TRP A 130 10.68 0.82 -9.52
CA TRP A 130 11.47 1.48 -8.48
C TRP A 130 10.75 1.41 -7.13
N PHE A 131 9.46 1.73 -7.09
CA PHE A 131 8.68 1.72 -5.84
C PHE A 131 8.60 0.33 -5.23
N GLU A 132 8.35 -0.71 -6.03
CA GLU A 132 8.37 -2.10 -5.57
C GLU A 132 9.71 -2.47 -4.92
N ARG A 133 10.85 -2.12 -5.56
CA ARG A 133 12.17 -2.39 -4.99
C ARG A 133 12.38 -1.66 -3.67
N ALA A 134 12.06 -0.37 -3.60
CA ALA A 134 12.22 0.43 -2.39
C ALA A 134 11.38 -0.11 -1.22
N MET A 135 10.17 -0.60 -1.51
CA MET A 135 9.32 -1.21 -0.48
C MET A 135 9.84 -2.59 -0.06
N LYS A 136 10.36 -3.40 -0.98
CA LYS A 136 10.97 -4.72 -0.68
C LYS A 136 12.25 -4.62 0.14
N GLU A 137 12.99 -3.54 0.04
CA GLU A 137 14.17 -3.28 0.88
C GLU A 137 13.78 -3.06 2.36
N LYS A 138 12.56 -2.63 2.61
CA LYS A 138 12.10 -2.29 3.96
C LYS A 138 11.13 -3.30 4.55
N TYR A 139 10.28 -3.90 3.73
CA TYR A 139 9.21 -4.79 4.17
C TYR A 139 9.21 -6.11 3.40
N GLU A 140 8.80 -7.16 4.07
CA GLU A 140 8.36 -8.38 3.40
C GLU A 140 6.99 -8.11 2.76
N LEU A 141 6.88 -8.29 1.44
CA LEU A 141 5.66 -7.99 0.72
C LEU A 141 5.41 -8.94 -0.45
N THR A 142 4.15 -9.08 -0.81
CA THR A 142 3.69 -9.79 -2.01
C THR A 142 3.13 -8.80 -3.02
N VAL A 143 3.49 -8.96 -4.29
CA VAL A 143 2.87 -8.21 -5.39
C VAL A 143 1.74 -9.06 -5.95
N GLY A 144 0.50 -8.57 -5.82
CA GLY A 144 -0.72 -9.26 -6.23
C GLY A 144 -1.05 -9.17 -7.72
N GLY A 145 -0.22 -8.45 -8.51
CA GLY A 145 -0.37 -8.28 -9.93
C GLY A 145 -0.22 -6.84 -10.41
N ARG A 146 -0.21 -6.66 -11.73
CA ARG A 146 -0.13 -5.34 -12.38
C ARG A 146 -1.15 -5.24 -13.49
N LEU A 147 -2.14 -4.38 -13.30
CA LEU A 147 -3.12 -4.03 -14.32
C LEU A 147 -2.52 -3.01 -15.30
N GLY A 148 -2.74 -3.20 -16.58
CA GLY A 148 -2.22 -2.25 -17.56
C GLY A 148 -2.61 -2.56 -19.01
N PRO A 149 -2.21 -1.68 -19.95
CA PRO A 149 -2.55 -1.80 -21.36
C PRO A 149 -1.66 -2.81 -22.12
N GLY A 150 -0.52 -3.21 -21.54
CA GLY A 150 0.45 -4.09 -22.21
C GLY A 150 -0.06 -5.52 -22.39
N PRO A 151 0.49 -6.29 -23.33
CA PRO A 151 0.06 -7.68 -23.57
C PRO A 151 0.41 -8.62 -22.41
N GLN A 152 1.40 -8.26 -21.59
CA GLN A 152 1.83 -9.03 -20.42
C GLN A 152 1.21 -8.52 -19.11
N ASP A 153 0.43 -7.42 -19.19
CA ASP A 153 -0.23 -6.87 -18.02
C ASP A 153 -1.53 -7.62 -17.73
N ASP A 154 -1.87 -7.76 -16.47
CA ASP A 154 -3.16 -8.27 -16.05
C ASP A 154 -4.28 -7.37 -16.57
N LYS A 155 -5.43 -7.96 -16.89
CA LYS A 155 -6.61 -7.22 -17.36
C LYS A 155 -7.69 -7.12 -16.30
N GLU A 156 -7.57 -7.91 -15.25
CA GLU A 156 -8.51 -7.94 -14.14
C GLU A 156 -7.76 -8.23 -12.85
N ALA A 157 -8.16 -7.58 -11.76
CA ALA A 157 -7.69 -7.88 -10.41
C ALA A 157 -8.79 -7.58 -9.39
N THR A 158 -8.72 -8.26 -8.25
CA THR A 158 -9.59 -7.97 -7.12
C THR A 158 -8.88 -7.03 -6.15
N VAL A 159 -9.47 -5.90 -5.84
CA VAL A 159 -8.97 -4.90 -4.90
C VAL A 159 -10.07 -4.62 -3.88
N LEU A 160 -9.84 -4.88 -2.59
CA LEU A 160 -10.81 -4.70 -1.50
C LEU A 160 -12.20 -5.28 -1.84
N ASN A 161 -12.25 -6.55 -2.23
CA ASN A 161 -13.48 -7.27 -2.66
C ASN A 161 -14.20 -6.68 -3.89
N ARG A 162 -13.53 -5.83 -4.67
CA ARG A 162 -14.05 -5.31 -5.92
C ARG A 162 -13.20 -5.79 -7.09
N VAL A 163 -13.86 -6.23 -8.15
CA VAL A 163 -13.18 -6.57 -9.39
C VAL A 163 -12.95 -5.31 -10.20
N VAL A 164 -11.70 -5.02 -10.48
CA VAL A 164 -11.25 -3.89 -11.29
C VAL A 164 -10.73 -4.42 -12.61
N ARG A 165 -11.17 -3.85 -13.73
CA ARG A 165 -10.78 -4.27 -15.08
C ARG A 165 -10.10 -3.17 -15.86
N TRP A 166 -9.07 -3.56 -16.59
CA TRP A 166 -8.46 -2.70 -17.60
C TRP A 166 -9.22 -2.85 -18.91
N THR A 167 -9.82 -1.75 -19.39
CA THR A 167 -10.59 -1.71 -20.64
C THR A 167 -9.89 -0.82 -21.68
N SER A 168 -10.39 -0.79 -22.90
CA SER A 168 -9.91 0.13 -23.95
C SER A 168 -10.09 1.61 -23.59
N ARG A 169 -10.93 1.93 -22.59
CA ARG A 169 -11.17 3.28 -22.07
C ARG A 169 -10.36 3.58 -20.81
N GLY A 170 -9.49 2.66 -20.37
CA GLY A 170 -8.74 2.72 -19.12
C GLY A 170 -9.28 1.80 -18.04
N LEU A 171 -9.01 2.15 -16.78
CA LEU A 171 -9.44 1.37 -15.64
C LEU A 171 -10.94 1.57 -15.38
N GLY A 172 -11.69 0.49 -15.36
CA GLY A 172 -13.12 0.47 -15.06
C GLY A 172 -13.42 -0.40 -13.83
N ASP A 173 -14.43 0.02 -13.05
CA ASP A 173 -14.99 -0.79 -11.97
C ASP A 173 -15.96 -1.79 -12.61
N ALA A 174 -15.73 -3.08 -12.48
CA ALA A 174 -16.74 -4.06 -12.78
C ALA A 174 -17.67 -4.08 -11.57
N ALA A 175 -18.91 -3.60 -11.75
CA ALA A 175 -19.94 -3.69 -10.73
C ALA A 175 -19.88 -5.07 -10.07
N GLY A 176 -19.68 -5.11 -8.76
CA GLY A 176 -19.62 -6.36 -8.02
C GLY A 176 -20.84 -7.20 -8.35
N ARG A 177 -20.65 -8.46 -8.69
CA ARG A 177 -21.74 -9.42 -8.61
C ARG A 177 -22.10 -9.47 -7.13
N GLY A 178 -23.22 -8.85 -6.79
CA GLY A 178 -23.85 -9.08 -5.50
C GLY A 178 -24.15 -10.58 -5.33
N PRO A 179 -24.31 -11.01 -4.09
CA PRO A 179 -24.65 -12.39 -3.77
C PRO A 179 -25.92 -12.83 -4.43
#